data_0bd044c0b325560102ba7b740a09177a
#
_entry.id   0bd044c0b325560102ba7b740a09177a
#
_cell.length_a   1.000
_cell.length_b   1.000
_cell.length_c   1.000
_cell.angle_alpha   90.00
_cell.angle_beta   90.00
_cell.angle_gamma   90.00
#
_symmetry.space_group_name_H-M   'P 1'
#
loop_
_entity.id
_entity.type
_entity.pdbx_description
1 polymer ?
#
loop_
_entity_poly.entity_id
_entity_poly.type
_entity_poly.pdbx_seq_one_letter_code
_entity_poly.pdbx_strand_id
1 'polypeptide(L)'
;MQTLQEYKCPCCGGAIAFDSTLQKMKCPYCDTEFEMETLEGYDAELQSEEPDNMEWETTAGGDWQEGETDGLRSYVCKSCGGEIVGDANTAATACPFCGNPVVMMGQFSGALKPDLVIPFKLDKKAAKAGLMKHLTGKRLLPKIFKDQNHIDEIKGVYVPFWLFDTDVDAQVRYRATKVRTWSDSDYDYTETSYFSVHRGGSVGFEHVPVDGSSKMADDLMESIEPYNISDAVHFQTAYLAGYVADKYDVTAEESVDRANQRVKRSTEEVFAKTVEGYTTVTPENTNVQFHGGKARYALYPVWLLNTTWNGNQYVFAMNGQTGKFVGDLPVDKAAAKRWTFLLAAIFSAASYGVAWGLHLIGLI
;
A
#
# COMPACT_ATOMS: atom_id res chain seq x y z
N MET A 1 15.54 -48.91 3.73
CA MET A 1 14.41 -48.73 4.66
C MET A 1 13.50 -47.74 4.01
N GLN A 2 12.33 -48.14 3.54
CA GLN A 2 11.31 -47.21 3.09
C GLN A 2 10.83 -46.45 4.33
N THR A 3 11.12 -45.18 4.42
CA THR A 3 10.52 -44.27 5.40
C THR A 3 9.03 -44.21 5.13
N LEU A 4 8.21 -44.40 6.15
CA LEU A 4 6.75 -44.21 6.07
C LEU A 4 6.50 -42.78 5.64
N GLN A 5 5.93 -42.61 4.47
CA GLN A 5 5.65 -41.27 3.92
C GLN A 5 4.28 -40.83 4.47
N GLU A 6 4.27 -39.82 5.34
CA GLU A 6 3.05 -39.23 5.84
C GLU A 6 2.65 -38.04 4.95
N TYR A 7 1.54 -38.16 4.25
CA TYR A 7 0.99 -37.07 3.45
C TYR A 7 0.15 -36.12 4.31
N LYS A 8 0.32 -34.83 4.08
CA LYS A 8 -0.53 -33.78 4.66
C LYS A 8 -1.63 -33.38 3.67
N CYS A 9 -2.80 -33.09 4.19
CA CYS A 9 -3.93 -32.65 3.38
C CYS A 9 -3.64 -31.29 2.69
N PRO A 10 -3.67 -31.21 1.37
CA PRO A 10 -3.50 -29.95 0.63
C PRO A 10 -4.55 -28.88 0.98
N CYS A 11 -5.72 -29.29 1.48
CA CYS A 11 -6.83 -28.38 1.80
C CYS A 11 -6.75 -27.77 3.19
N CYS A 12 -6.31 -28.54 4.21
CA CYS A 12 -6.34 -28.08 5.62
C CYS A 12 -5.05 -28.34 6.40
N GLY A 13 -4.04 -28.98 5.78
CA GLY A 13 -2.77 -29.31 6.43
C GLY A 13 -2.84 -30.48 7.45
N GLY A 14 -4.00 -31.07 7.66
CA GLY A 14 -4.18 -32.21 8.57
C GLY A 14 -3.59 -33.52 8.00
N ALA A 15 -3.30 -34.49 8.88
CA ALA A 15 -2.85 -35.81 8.43
C ALA A 15 -3.95 -36.55 7.64
N ILE A 16 -3.56 -37.23 6.57
CA ILE A 16 -4.47 -37.98 5.70
C ILE A 16 -4.35 -39.47 6.02
N ALA A 17 -5.47 -40.18 5.96
CA ALA A 17 -5.52 -41.62 6.14
C ALA A 17 -6.11 -42.30 4.89
N PHE A 18 -5.67 -43.54 4.63
CA PHE A 18 -6.26 -44.36 3.57
C PHE A 18 -7.62 -44.89 4.03
N ASP A 19 -8.65 -44.64 3.22
CA ASP A 19 -9.99 -45.20 3.41
C ASP A 19 -10.16 -46.45 2.52
N SER A 20 -10.17 -47.61 3.16
CA SER A 20 -10.26 -48.88 2.46
C SER A 20 -11.62 -49.13 1.78
N THR A 21 -12.66 -48.41 2.18
CA THR A 21 -14.01 -48.51 1.57
C THR A 21 -14.07 -47.74 0.29
N LEU A 22 -13.47 -46.53 0.29
CA LEU A 22 -13.42 -45.64 -0.88
C LEU A 22 -12.25 -45.96 -1.81
N GLN A 23 -11.26 -46.74 -1.35
CA GLN A 23 -9.99 -47.01 -2.03
C GLN A 23 -9.23 -45.70 -2.38
N LYS A 24 -9.34 -44.66 -1.51
CA LYS A 24 -8.75 -43.32 -1.65
C LYS A 24 -8.13 -42.85 -0.34
N MET A 25 -7.29 -41.86 -0.45
CA MET A 25 -6.84 -41.12 0.70
C MET A 25 -7.91 -40.14 1.13
N LYS A 26 -8.29 -40.14 2.41
CA LYS A 26 -9.29 -39.24 2.99
C LYS A 26 -8.73 -38.45 4.16
N CYS A 27 -9.03 -37.16 4.18
CA CYS A 27 -8.71 -36.31 5.31
C CYS A 27 -9.83 -36.38 6.36
N PRO A 28 -9.55 -36.84 7.59
CA PRO A 28 -10.57 -36.95 8.64
C PRO A 28 -11.00 -35.57 9.21
N TYR A 29 -10.31 -34.48 8.86
CA TYR A 29 -10.57 -33.13 9.37
C TYR A 29 -11.47 -32.31 8.45
N CYS A 30 -11.32 -32.45 7.11
CA CYS A 30 -12.11 -31.68 6.16
C CYS A 30 -12.88 -32.57 5.16
N ASP A 31 -12.88 -33.88 5.36
CA ASP A 31 -13.55 -34.92 4.56
C ASP A 31 -13.16 -34.94 3.06
N THR A 32 -12.11 -34.19 2.66
CA THR A 32 -11.65 -34.19 1.28
C THR A 32 -10.99 -35.51 0.91
N GLU A 33 -11.34 -36.04 -0.26
CA GLU A 33 -10.82 -37.28 -0.80
C GLU A 33 -9.78 -36.98 -1.90
N PHE A 34 -8.73 -37.82 -1.97
CA PHE A 34 -7.65 -37.68 -2.95
C PHE A 34 -7.30 -39.02 -3.56
N GLU A 35 -6.97 -39.02 -4.86
CA GLU A 35 -6.26 -40.15 -5.46
C GLU A 35 -4.81 -40.16 -4.99
N MET A 36 -4.21 -41.33 -4.84
CA MET A 36 -2.84 -41.47 -4.36
C MET A 36 -1.85 -40.71 -5.26
N GLU A 37 -2.01 -40.85 -6.59
CA GLU A 37 -1.17 -40.19 -7.62
C GLU A 37 -1.21 -38.64 -7.48
N THR A 38 -2.37 -38.11 -7.10
CA THR A 38 -2.51 -36.65 -6.87
C THR A 38 -1.67 -36.18 -5.68
N LEU A 39 -1.64 -36.96 -4.60
CA LEU A 39 -0.84 -36.63 -3.41
C LEU A 39 0.65 -36.83 -3.66
N GLU A 40 1.03 -37.89 -4.36
CA GLU A 40 2.42 -38.12 -4.74
C GLU A 40 2.96 -37.02 -5.66
N GLY A 41 2.15 -36.57 -6.64
CA GLY A 41 2.49 -35.44 -7.49
C GLY A 41 2.64 -34.15 -6.69
N TYR A 42 1.71 -33.88 -5.78
CA TYR A 42 1.78 -32.70 -4.90
C TYR A 42 3.01 -32.71 -3.98
N ASP A 43 3.34 -33.86 -3.39
CA ASP A 43 4.51 -34.00 -2.52
C ASP A 43 5.83 -33.86 -3.30
N ALA A 44 5.89 -34.43 -4.52
CA ALA A 44 7.04 -34.28 -5.40
C ALA A 44 7.28 -32.84 -5.80
N GLU A 45 6.25 -32.06 -6.06
CA GLU A 45 6.33 -30.62 -6.34
C GLU A 45 6.85 -29.85 -5.14
N LEU A 46 6.35 -30.13 -3.91
CA LEU A 46 6.84 -29.51 -2.68
C LEU A 46 8.33 -29.74 -2.46
N GLN A 47 8.83 -30.92 -2.84
CA GLN A 47 10.25 -31.27 -2.67
C GLN A 47 11.15 -30.71 -3.78
N SER A 48 10.61 -30.31 -4.93
CA SER A 48 11.36 -29.76 -6.06
C SER A 48 11.45 -28.23 -6.06
N GLU A 49 10.86 -27.57 -5.06
CA GLU A 49 10.87 -26.10 -4.99
C GLU A 49 12.29 -25.57 -4.74
N GLU A 50 12.77 -24.77 -5.69
CA GLU A 50 14.02 -24.05 -5.56
C GLU A 50 13.85 -22.85 -4.62
N PRO A 51 14.88 -22.44 -3.85
CA PRO A 51 14.79 -21.23 -3.05
C PRO A 51 14.68 -19.99 -3.93
N ASP A 52 14.02 -18.94 -3.41
CA ASP A 52 13.99 -17.63 -4.07
C ASP A 52 15.42 -17.10 -4.26
N ASN A 53 15.68 -16.50 -5.42
CA ASN A 53 16.89 -15.72 -5.69
C ASN A 53 16.46 -14.29 -6.04
N MET A 54 16.65 -13.37 -5.08
CA MET A 54 16.22 -11.98 -5.17
C MET A 54 17.39 -11.04 -4.89
N GLU A 55 18.42 -11.07 -5.76
CA GLU A 55 19.61 -10.25 -5.63
C GLU A 55 19.42 -8.90 -6.32
N TRP A 56 19.89 -7.82 -5.66
CA TRP A 56 19.80 -6.45 -6.16
C TRP A 56 21.17 -5.78 -6.18
N GLU A 57 21.46 -5.07 -7.25
CA GLU A 57 22.48 -4.03 -7.27
C GLU A 57 21.88 -2.75 -6.67
N THR A 58 22.23 -2.47 -5.41
CA THR A 58 21.65 -1.37 -4.63
C THR A 58 22.42 -0.05 -4.77
N THR A 59 23.47 -0.01 -5.58
CA THR A 59 24.20 1.23 -5.88
C THR A 59 23.31 2.15 -6.70
N ALA A 60 22.71 3.13 -6.05
CA ALA A 60 21.75 4.07 -6.63
C ALA A 60 22.17 5.51 -6.30
N GLY A 61 21.74 6.46 -7.14
CA GLY A 61 22.14 7.86 -7.02
C GLY A 61 23.57 8.11 -7.47
N GLY A 62 23.97 9.36 -7.49
CA GLY A 62 25.29 9.80 -7.93
C GLY A 62 26.00 10.66 -6.90
N ASP A 63 27.24 10.98 -7.20
CA ASP A 63 28.00 11.99 -6.48
C ASP A 63 27.65 13.40 -7.00
N TRP A 64 27.62 14.35 -6.07
CA TRP A 64 27.46 15.76 -6.40
C TRP A 64 28.74 16.29 -7.05
N GLN A 65 28.59 17.03 -8.13
CA GLN A 65 29.69 17.74 -8.73
C GLN A 65 30.01 19.03 -7.96
N GLU A 66 31.24 19.54 -8.12
CA GLU A 66 31.65 20.79 -7.48
C GLU A 66 30.72 21.95 -7.90
N GLY A 67 30.19 22.67 -6.90
CA GLY A 67 29.28 23.79 -7.08
C GLY A 67 27.79 23.43 -7.21
N GLU A 68 27.40 22.18 -7.44
CA GLU A 68 25.98 21.81 -7.57
C GLU A 68 25.16 22.00 -6.28
N THR A 69 25.81 21.95 -5.13
CA THR A 69 25.19 22.10 -3.80
C THR A 69 25.27 23.51 -3.24
N ASP A 70 25.97 24.46 -3.88
CA ASP A 70 26.20 25.81 -3.34
C ASP A 70 24.92 26.60 -3.02
N GLY A 71 23.88 26.35 -3.80
CA GLY A 71 22.54 26.93 -3.60
C GLY A 71 21.64 26.16 -2.64
N LEU A 72 22.07 25.04 -2.09
CA LEU A 72 21.25 24.18 -1.24
C LEU A 72 21.52 24.45 0.26
N ARG A 73 20.45 24.38 1.06
CA ARG A 73 20.51 24.54 2.53
C ARG A 73 19.83 23.34 3.18
N SER A 74 20.47 22.85 4.26
CA SER A 74 19.93 21.77 5.08
C SER A 74 19.28 22.35 6.33
N TYR A 75 18.12 21.81 6.67
CA TYR A 75 17.34 22.14 7.87
C TYR A 75 17.06 20.86 8.64
N VAL A 76 17.17 20.92 9.97
CA VAL A 76 16.88 19.78 10.85
C VAL A 76 15.75 20.11 11.80
N CYS A 77 14.81 19.23 11.92
CA CYS A 77 13.75 19.29 12.91
C CYS A 77 14.21 18.63 14.22
N LYS A 78 14.38 19.41 15.28
CA LYS A 78 14.78 18.88 16.61
C LYS A 78 13.71 17.99 17.25
N SER A 79 12.47 18.07 16.79
CA SER A 79 11.34 17.31 17.34
C SER A 79 11.23 15.90 16.78
N CYS A 80 11.29 15.73 15.45
CA CYS A 80 11.16 14.42 14.80
C CYS A 80 12.45 13.92 14.11
N GLY A 81 13.53 14.73 14.12
CA GLY A 81 14.80 14.39 13.50
C GLY A 81 14.82 14.46 11.96
N GLY A 82 13.72 14.91 11.30
CA GLY A 82 13.68 15.01 9.85
C GLY A 82 14.69 16.03 9.30
N GLU A 83 15.45 15.64 8.29
CA GLU A 83 16.36 16.51 7.55
C GLU A 83 15.72 16.94 6.23
N ILE A 84 15.62 18.25 6.02
CA ILE A 84 14.94 18.87 4.88
C ILE A 84 15.95 19.67 4.10
N VAL A 85 15.90 19.56 2.80
CA VAL A 85 16.75 20.30 1.86
C VAL A 85 15.90 21.29 1.08
N GLY A 86 16.36 22.52 0.98
CA GLY A 86 15.73 23.55 0.16
C GLY A 86 16.77 24.38 -0.59
N ASP A 87 16.33 25.15 -1.58
CA ASP A 87 17.19 26.14 -2.22
C ASP A 87 17.45 27.33 -1.28
N ALA A 88 18.43 28.16 -1.62
CA ALA A 88 18.82 29.31 -0.80
C ALA A 88 17.68 30.35 -0.60
N ASN A 89 16.67 30.36 -1.48
CA ASN A 89 15.53 31.25 -1.46
C ASN A 89 14.30 30.65 -0.76
N THR A 90 14.31 29.34 -0.54
CA THR A 90 13.22 28.62 0.14
C THR A 90 13.49 28.56 1.63
N ALA A 91 12.87 29.44 2.40
CA ALA A 91 12.98 29.42 3.87
C ALA A 91 12.04 28.33 4.44
N ALA A 92 12.59 27.22 4.89
CA ALA A 92 11.84 26.25 5.68
C ALA A 92 11.75 26.72 7.13
N THR A 93 10.56 27.19 7.55
CA THR A 93 10.33 27.70 8.92
C THR A 93 9.72 26.64 9.84
N ALA A 94 9.05 25.66 9.27
CA ALA A 94 8.41 24.55 9.99
C ALA A 94 8.61 23.22 9.26
N CYS A 95 8.70 22.16 10.03
CA CYS A 95 8.84 20.78 9.52
C CYS A 95 7.57 20.36 8.76
N PRO A 96 7.68 19.80 7.54
CA PRO A 96 6.52 19.31 6.81
C PRO A 96 5.90 18.06 7.44
N PHE A 97 6.66 17.30 8.25
CA PHE A 97 6.25 16.03 8.84
C PHE A 97 5.53 16.19 10.18
N CYS A 98 6.01 17.07 11.06
CA CYS A 98 5.45 17.24 12.42
C CYS A 98 4.96 18.67 12.73
N GLY A 99 5.11 19.61 11.80
CA GLY A 99 4.69 21.00 11.99
C GLY A 99 5.59 21.85 12.90
N ASN A 100 6.55 21.26 13.62
CA ASN A 100 7.41 21.97 14.55
C ASN A 100 8.46 22.83 13.82
N PRO A 101 9.00 23.90 14.47
CA PRO A 101 10.04 24.72 13.89
C PRO A 101 11.30 23.91 13.52
N VAL A 102 11.90 24.23 12.39
CA VAL A 102 13.17 23.66 11.95
C VAL A 102 14.32 24.66 12.14
N VAL A 103 15.53 24.13 12.28
CA VAL A 103 16.76 24.91 12.41
C VAL A 103 17.62 24.70 11.17
N MET A 104 18.07 25.78 10.55
CA MET A 104 19.03 25.72 9.45
C MET A 104 20.39 25.25 9.99
N MET A 105 20.91 24.19 9.41
CA MET A 105 22.20 23.61 9.79
C MET A 105 23.36 24.19 9.00
N GLY A 106 23.10 24.66 7.78
CA GLY A 106 24.12 25.20 6.88
C GLY A 106 23.93 24.76 5.44
N GLN A 107 25.07 24.65 4.73
CA GLN A 107 25.10 24.15 3.36
C GLN A 107 24.81 22.64 3.36
N PHE A 108 24.10 22.19 2.36
CA PHE A 108 23.76 20.76 2.20
C PHE A 108 25.01 19.93 1.91
N SER A 109 25.13 18.78 2.57
CA SER A 109 26.20 17.80 2.34
C SER A 109 25.80 16.40 2.79
N GLY A 110 26.51 15.38 2.32
CA GLY A 110 26.43 14.02 2.88
C GLY A 110 25.21 13.20 2.47
N ALA A 111 24.58 13.48 1.33
CA ALA A 111 23.57 12.60 0.72
C ALA A 111 23.90 12.37 -0.76
N LEU A 112 23.40 11.27 -1.30
CA LEU A 112 23.50 10.98 -2.74
C LEU A 112 22.69 12.00 -3.55
N LYS A 113 23.15 12.25 -4.78
CA LYS A 113 22.39 13.01 -5.76
C LYS A 113 21.32 12.11 -6.36
N PRO A 114 20.04 12.55 -6.42
CA PRO A 114 19.00 11.78 -7.09
C PRO A 114 19.31 11.57 -8.58
N ASP A 115 18.96 10.40 -9.10
CA ASP A 115 19.05 10.12 -10.55
C ASP A 115 17.89 10.81 -11.27
N LEU A 116 16.70 10.72 -10.69
CA LEU A 116 15.44 11.16 -11.29
C LEU A 116 14.64 12.06 -10.36
N VAL A 117 13.77 12.86 -10.96
CA VAL A 117 12.72 13.60 -10.26
C VAL A 117 11.46 13.59 -11.10
N ILE A 118 10.31 13.40 -10.45
CA ILE A 118 9.00 13.67 -11.06
C ILE A 118 8.63 15.11 -10.70
N PRO A 119 8.59 16.06 -11.65
CA PRO A 119 8.22 17.43 -11.33
C PRO A 119 6.80 17.56 -10.81
N PHE A 120 6.54 18.53 -9.92
CA PHE A 120 5.17 18.91 -9.57
C PHE A 120 4.39 19.32 -10.80
N LYS A 121 3.22 18.74 -11.03
CA LYS A 121 2.24 19.15 -12.04
C LYS A 121 1.13 20.01 -11.46
N LEU A 122 0.84 19.84 -10.19
CA LEU A 122 -0.20 20.53 -9.47
C LEU A 122 0.42 21.57 -8.53
N ASP A 123 -0.02 22.79 -8.65
CA ASP A 123 0.42 23.88 -7.80
C ASP A 123 -0.26 23.87 -6.41
N LYS A 124 0.18 24.77 -5.54
CA LYS A 124 -0.39 24.92 -4.18
C LYS A 124 -1.90 25.22 -4.19
N LYS A 125 -2.40 25.91 -5.21
CA LYS A 125 -3.83 26.22 -5.36
C LYS A 125 -4.63 24.96 -5.65
N ALA A 126 -4.15 24.11 -6.55
CA ALA A 126 -4.75 22.83 -6.86
C ALA A 126 -4.71 21.89 -5.65
N ALA A 127 -3.60 21.87 -4.89
CA ALA A 127 -3.48 21.08 -3.66
C ALA A 127 -4.51 21.49 -2.60
N LYS A 128 -4.69 22.79 -2.35
CA LYS A 128 -5.74 23.31 -1.47
C LYS A 128 -7.14 22.93 -1.94
N ALA A 129 -7.42 23.01 -3.23
CA ALA A 129 -8.70 22.62 -3.79
C ALA A 129 -8.97 21.11 -3.63
N GLY A 130 -7.95 20.27 -3.82
CA GLY A 130 -8.01 18.82 -3.55
C GLY A 130 -8.32 18.50 -2.09
N LEU A 131 -7.63 19.16 -1.16
CA LEU A 131 -7.89 19.05 0.27
C LEU A 131 -9.32 19.47 0.62
N MET A 132 -9.77 20.62 0.16
CA MET A 132 -11.13 21.09 0.40
C MET A 132 -12.18 20.11 -0.14
N LYS A 133 -11.97 19.53 -1.31
CA LYS A 133 -12.84 18.49 -1.87
C LYS A 133 -12.88 17.26 -0.97
N HIS A 134 -11.72 16.81 -0.47
CA HIS A 134 -11.61 15.67 0.44
C HIS A 134 -12.36 15.91 1.77
N LEU A 135 -12.33 17.14 2.30
CA LEU A 135 -12.98 17.54 3.55
C LEU A 135 -14.47 17.87 3.40
N THR A 136 -14.94 18.08 2.15
CA THR A 136 -16.35 18.46 1.89
C THR A 136 -17.29 17.29 2.23
N GLY A 137 -18.48 17.62 2.76
CA GLY A 137 -19.51 16.64 3.14
C GLY A 137 -19.23 15.87 4.44
N LYS A 138 -18.06 16.01 5.04
CA LYS A 138 -17.67 15.35 6.29
C LYS A 138 -18.27 16.12 7.49
N ARG A 139 -19.50 15.77 7.90
CA ARG A 139 -20.26 16.49 8.96
C ARG A 139 -19.67 16.32 10.34
N LEU A 140 -19.00 15.19 10.60
CA LEU A 140 -18.42 14.87 11.91
C LEU A 140 -16.96 15.31 12.04
N LEU A 141 -16.41 16.01 11.04
CA LEU A 141 -15.03 16.49 11.06
C LEU A 141 -14.93 17.73 11.96
N PRO A 142 -13.90 17.80 12.85
CA PRO A 142 -13.63 18.96 13.67
C PRO A 142 -13.39 20.22 12.82
N LYS A 143 -13.80 21.38 13.34
CA LYS A 143 -13.75 22.65 12.58
C LYS A 143 -12.34 23.06 12.18
N ILE A 144 -11.32 22.74 13.00
CA ILE A 144 -9.91 23.08 12.74
C ILE A 144 -9.42 22.57 11.38
N PHE A 145 -9.89 21.40 10.94
CA PHE A 145 -9.53 20.82 9.64
C PHE A 145 -10.10 21.58 8.44
N LYS A 146 -11.07 22.50 8.68
CA LYS A 146 -11.70 23.32 7.64
C LYS A 146 -11.29 24.79 7.73
N ASP A 147 -10.40 25.13 8.68
CA ASP A 147 -9.89 26.48 8.82
C ASP A 147 -8.96 26.84 7.66
N GLN A 148 -9.24 27.98 7.00
CA GLN A 148 -8.50 28.40 5.82
C GLN A 148 -7.03 28.69 6.14
N ASN A 149 -6.73 29.30 7.29
CA ASN A 149 -5.36 29.58 7.68
C ASN A 149 -4.55 28.30 7.84
N HIS A 150 -5.18 27.25 8.40
CA HIS A 150 -4.54 25.95 8.56
C HIS A 150 -4.33 25.25 7.20
N ILE A 151 -5.30 25.33 6.29
CA ILE A 151 -5.17 24.78 4.92
C ILE A 151 -4.06 25.47 4.15
N ASP A 152 -3.77 26.73 4.46
CA ASP A 152 -2.69 27.50 3.84
C ASP A 152 -1.28 27.03 4.22
N GLU A 153 -1.16 26.21 5.27
CA GLU A 153 0.10 25.60 5.73
C GLU A 153 0.55 24.40 4.86
N ILE A 154 -0.26 23.96 3.89
CA ILE A 154 0.11 22.86 2.99
C ILE A 154 1.44 23.13 2.27
N LYS A 155 2.34 22.16 2.28
CA LYS A 155 3.71 22.26 1.76
C LYS A 155 3.95 21.24 0.66
N GLY A 156 4.64 21.67 -0.39
CA GLY A 156 5.16 20.77 -1.42
C GLY A 156 6.53 20.23 -0.99
N VAL A 157 6.63 18.92 -0.95
CA VAL A 157 7.82 18.19 -0.53
C VAL A 157 8.18 17.16 -1.60
N TYR A 158 9.42 17.13 -1.98
CA TYR A 158 9.97 16.00 -2.72
C TYR A 158 10.38 14.91 -1.72
N VAL A 159 9.75 13.75 -1.83
CA VAL A 159 10.02 12.59 -0.96
C VAL A 159 10.96 11.64 -1.69
N PRO A 160 11.99 11.09 -1.01
CA PRO A 160 12.92 10.14 -1.58
C PRO A 160 12.25 8.79 -1.83
N PHE A 161 12.51 8.21 -3.00
CA PHE A 161 12.08 6.86 -3.37
C PHE A 161 13.22 6.09 -4.01
N TRP A 162 13.31 4.82 -3.67
CA TRP A 162 14.12 3.84 -4.38
C TRP A 162 13.25 3.15 -5.43
N LEU A 163 13.71 3.14 -6.67
CA LEU A 163 13.02 2.52 -7.80
C LEU A 163 13.77 1.26 -8.18
N PHE A 164 13.10 0.14 -8.07
CA PHE A 164 13.66 -1.17 -8.32
C PHE A 164 13.21 -1.70 -9.68
N ASP A 165 14.18 -2.08 -10.52
CA ASP A 165 13.96 -2.68 -11.85
C ASP A 165 14.52 -4.10 -11.84
N THR A 166 13.75 -5.09 -12.32
CA THR A 166 14.23 -6.47 -12.47
C THR A 166 13.36 -7.24 -13.46
N ASP A 167 13.96 -8.19 -14.15
CA ASP A 167 13.24 -9.24 -14.83
C ASP A 167 13.11 -10.44 -13.87
N VAL A 168 11.95 -11.06 -13.85
CA VAL A 168 11.61 -12.14 -12.93
C VAL A 168 11.14 -13.36 -13.69
N ASP A 169 11.82 -14.49 -13.50
CA ASP A 169 11.26 -15.80 -13.81
C ASP A 169 10.57 -16.33 -12.55
N ALA A 170 9.29 -16.67 -12.67
CA ALA A 170 8.52 -17.08 -11.51
C ALA A 170 7.70 -18.34 -11.77
N GLN A 171 7.51 -19.10 -10.69
CA GLN A 171 6.56 -20.21 -10.62
C GLN A 171 5.64 -19.99 -9.42
N VAL A 172 4.34 -20.00 -9.67
CA VAL A 172 3.33 -19.80 -8.63
C VAL A 172 2.36 -20.97 -8.60
N ARG A 173 2.19 -21.54 -7.42
CA ARG A 173 1.17 -22.54 -7.15
C ARG A 173 0.00 -21.89 -6.45
N TYR A 174 -1.19 -22.09 -7.02
CA TYR A 174 -2.45 -21.59 -6.46
C TYR A 174 -3.31 -22.73 -5.96
N ARG A 175 -3.94 -22.53 -4.81
CA ARG A 175 -5.14 -23.26 -4.43
C ARG A 175 -6.35 -22.59 -5.04
N ALA A 176 -7.03 -23.31 -5.93
CA ALA A 176 -8.25 -22.83 -6.56
C ALA A 176 -9.46 -23.66 -6.12
N THR A 177 -10.63 -23.03 -6.04
CA THR A 177 -11.86 -23.74 -5.68
C THR A 177 -12.95 -23.56 -6.72
N LYS A 178 -13.80 -24.56 -6.89
CA LYS A 178 -15.11 -24.45 -7.54
C LYS A 178 -16.18 -24.75 -6.51
N VAL A 179 -17.11 -23.83 -6.36
CA VAL A 179 -18.23 -23.98 -5.43
C VAL A 179 -19.50 -24.18 -6.23
N ARG A 180 -20.23 -25.26 -5.95
CA ARG A 180 -21.53 -25.54 -6.50
C ARG A 180 -22.55 -25.62 -5.36
N THR A 181 -23.64 -24.88 -5.50
CA THR A 181 -24.73 -24.90 -4.53
C THR A 181 -26.02 -25.34 -5.19
N TRP A 182 -26.78 -26.17 -4.50
CA TRP A 182 -28.13 -26.57 -4.91
C TRP A 182 -28.97 -26.85 -3.67
N SER A 183 -30.28 -26.83 -3.81
CA SER A 183 -31.21 -27.09 -2.70
C SER A 183 -32.17 -28.20 -3.12
N ASP A 184 -32.63 -28.97 -2.16
CA ASP A 184 -33.84 -29.79 -2.26
C ASP A 184 -34.92 -29.26 -1.29
N SER A 185 -35.98 -30.06 -1.05
CA SER A 185 -37.10 -29.65 -0.17
C SER A 185 -36.68 -29.43 1.28
N ASP A 186 -35.61 -30.03 1.75
CA ASP A 186 -35.25 -30.12 3.15
C ASP A 186 -33.86 -29.51 3.46
N TYR A 187 -32.98 -29.40 2.46
CA TYR A 187 -31.58 -29.02 2.66
C TYR A 187 -31.03 -28.13 1.54
N ASP A 188 -30.11 -27.25 1.95
CA ASP A 188 -29.20 -26.54 1.06
C ASP A 188 -27.84 -27.23 1.03
N TYR A 189 -27.37 -27.57 -0.17
CA TYR A 189 -26.10 -28.25 -0.35
C TYR A 189 -25.05 -27.30 -0.91
N THR A 190 -23.83 -27.41 -0.41
CA THR A 190 -22.68 -26.72 -0.94
C THR A 190 -21.55 -27.75 -1.15
N GLU A 191 -21.16 -27.93 -2.41
CA GLU A 191 -19.99 -28.74 -2.77
C GLU A 191 -18.83 -27.83 -3.13
N THR A 192 -17.67 -28.06 -2.54
CA THR A 192 -16.44 -27.34 -2.84
C THR A 192 -15.40 -28.31 -3.36
N SER A 193 -15.02 -28.15 -4.62
CA SER A 193 -13.90 -28.88 -5.22
C SER A 193 -12.63 -28.05 -5.15
N TYR A 194 -11.51 -28.67 -4.79
CA TYR A 194 -10.21 -28.05 -4.64
C TYR A 194 -9.28 -28.46 -5.78
N PHE A 195 -8.47 -27.50 -6.23
CA PHE A 195 -7.54 -27.70 -7.34
C PHE A 195 -6.20 -27.05 -7.00
N SER A 196 -5.11 -27.75 -7.32
CA SER A 196 -3.78 -27.14 -7.38
C SER A 196 -3.54 -26.67 -8.81
N VAL A 197 -3.24 -25.39 -8.98
CA VAL A 197 -3.03 -24.78 -10.29
C VAL A 197 -1.65 -24.13 -10.34
N HIS A 198 -0.84 -24.50 -11.32
CA HIS A 198 0.50 -23.99 -11.51
C HIS A 198 0.54 -22.97 -12.65
N ARG A 199 1.30 -21.89 -12.43
CA ARG A 199 1.64 -20.90 -13.44
C ARG A 199 3.13 -20.61 -13.38
N GLY A 200 3.78 -20.64 -14.51
CA GLY A 200 5.17 -20.27 -14.68
C GLY A 200 5.32 -19.33 -15.86
N GLY A 201 6.28 -18.41 -15.77
CA GLY A 201 6.58 -17.46 -16.83
C GLY A 201 7.48 -16.34 -16.34
N SER A 202 7.74 -15.39 -17.25
CA SER A 202 8.61 -14.25 -16.99
C SER A 202 7.79 -12.96 -16.93
N VAL A 203 8.13 -12.06 -16.01
CA VAL A 203 7.51 -10.73 -15.84
C VAL A 203 8.61 -9.70 -15.63
N GLY A 204 8.62 -8.64 -16.45
CA GLY A 204 9.49 -7.48 -16.24
C GLY A 204 8.86 -6.50 -15.27
N PHE A 205 9.66 -6.01 -14.32
CA PHE A 205 9.29 -4.96 -13.38
C PHE A 205 10.17 -3.73 -13.62
N GLU A 206 9.55 -2.61 -13.86
CA GLU A 206 10.23 -1.34 -14.02
C GLU A 206 9.71 -0.34 -12.99
N HIS A 207 10.64 0.32 -12.29
CA HIS A 207 10.36 1.41 -11.36
C HIS A 207 9.42 1.02 -10.21
N VAL A 208 9.59 -0.16 -9.62
CA VAL A 208 8.86 -0.55 -8.41
C VAL A 208 9.27 0.40 -7.29
N PRO A 209 8.40 1.32 -6.84
CA PRO A 209 8.79 2.36 -5.91
C PRO A 209 8.79 1.82 -4.48
N VAL A 210 9.79 2.20 -3.69
CA VAL A 210 9.84 2.00 -2.24
C VAL A 210 10.26 3.31 -1.61
N ASP A 211 9.52 3.76 -0.61
CA ASP A 211 9.80 4.99 0.13
C ASP A 211 11.16 4.90 0.86
N GLY A 212 11.95 5.94 0.73
CA GLY A 212 13.27 6.07 1.38
C GLY A 212 13.26 6.93 2.65
N SER A 213 12.07 7.20 3.23
CA SER A 213 11.94 8.07 4.41
C SER A 213 11.14 7.43 5.54
N SER A 214 11.76 7.27 6.69
CA SER A 214 11.07 6.84 7.92
C SER A 214 10.11 7.89 8.51
N LYS A 215 10.09 9.11 7.95
CA LYS A 215 9.25 10.23 8.43
C LYS A 215 7.84 10.16 7.87
N MET A 216 7.65 9.42 6.80
CA MET A 216 6.35 9.17 6.21
C MET A 216 5.93 7.73 6.49
N ALA A 217 4.65 7.53 6.79
CA ALA A 217 4.14 6.18 6.90
C ALA A 217 4.09 5.53 5.51
N ASP A 218 4.66 4.35 5.38
CA ASP A 218 4.73 3.63 4.10
C ASP A 218 3.36 3.40 3.45
N ASP A 219 2.34 3.06 4.26
CA ASP A 219 0.97 2.86 3.80
C ASP A 219 0.34 4.16 3.26
N LEU A 220 0.73 5.32 3.82
CA LEU A 220 0.32 6.61 3.31
C LEU A 220 0.97 6.89 1.95
N MET A 221 2.27 6.60 1.79
CA MET A 221 2.99 6.80 0.53
C MET A 221 2.50 5.85 -0.55
N GLU A 222 2.27 4.58 -0.25
CA GLU A 222 1.65 3.64 -1.18
C GLU A 222 0.22 4.06 -1.56
N SER A 223 -0.54 4.62 -0.62
CA SER A 223 -1.92 5.03 -0.87
C SER A 223 -2.04 6.20 -1.85
N ILE A 224 -1.02 7.04 -2.02
CA ILE A 224 -1.03 8.12 -3.03
C ILE A 224 -0.55 7.67 -4.42
N GLU A 225 -0.04 6.47 -4.57
CA GLU A 225 0.28 5.88 -5.87
C GLU A 225 -1.01 5.69 -6.73
N PRO A 226 -0.95 5.56 -8.05
CA PRO A 226 0.28 5.51 -8.87
C PRO A 226 0.82 6.88 -9.25
N TYR A 227 2.12 6.92 -9.52
CA TYR A 227 2.78 8.00 -10.25
C TYR A 227 3.02 7.57 -11.70
N ASN A 228 2.96 8.54 -12.62
CA ASN A 228 3.33 8.29 -14.00
C ASN A 228 4.83 8.55 -14.17
N ILE A 229 5.61 7.50 -14.20
CA ILE A 229 7.07 7.57 -14.28
C ILE A 229 7.57 8.11 -15.63
N SER A 230 6.75 8.11 -16.70
CA SER A 230 7.12 8.69 -17.99
C SER A 230 7.34 10.21 -17.92
N ASP A 231 6.87 10.85 -16.85
CA ASP A 231 7.10 12.28 -16.58
C ASP A 231 8.40 12.51 -15.78
N ALA A 232 9.09 11.46 -15.33
CA ALA A 232 10.35 11.61 -14.62
C ALA A 232 11.42 12.13 -15.57
N VAL A 233 12.24 13.03 -15.03
CA VAL A 233 13.37 13.63 -15.72
C VAL A 233 14.63 13.48 -14.92
N HIS A 234 15.80 13.63 -15.54
CA HIS A 234 17.06 13.68 -14.78
C HIS A 234 17.02 14.82 -13.77
N PHE A 235 17.44 14.51 -12.55
CA PHE A 235 17.42 15.48 -11.47
C PHE A 235 18.31 16.69 -11.75
N GLN A 236 17.78 17.85 -11.46
CA GLN A 236 18.50 19.13 -11.42
C GLN A 236 18.02 19.93 -10.20
N THR A 237 18.93 20.64 -9.55
CA THR A 237 18.61 21.44 -8.34
C THR A 237 17.54 22.49 -8.57
N ALA A 238 17.36 22.96 -9.82
CA ALA A 238 16.30 23.89 -10.21
C ALA A 238 14.88 23.39 -9.90
N TYR A 239 14.64 22.07 -9.85
CA TYR A 239 13.34 21.51 -9.48
C TYR A 239 12.98 21.71 -8.01
N LEU A 240 13.96 22.00 -7.16
CA LEU A 240 13.72 22.30 -5.74
C LEU A 240 13.26 23.76 -5.51
N ALA A 241 13.30 24.62 -6.52
CA ALA A 241 12.92 26.02 -6.35
C ALA A 241 11.45 26.17 -5.91
N GLY A 242 11.23 26.75 -4.72
CA GLY A 242 9.91 26.91 -4.11
C GLY A 242 9.35 25.66 -3.42
N TYR A 243 10.09 24.58 -3.39
CA TYR A 243 9.76 23.32 -2.71
C TYR A 243 10.87 22.94 -1.73
N VAL A 244 10.60 21.96 -0.89
CA VAL A 244 11.62 21.33 -0.05
C VAL A 244 11.75 19.86 -0.45
N ALA A 245 12.92 19.28 -0.25
CA ALA A 245 13.12 17.85 -0.39
C ALA A 245 13.40 17.23 0.96
N ASP A 246 12.86 16.06 1.20
CA ASP A 246 13.26 15.20 2.32
C ASP A 246 14.55 14.47 1.94
N LYS A 247 15.45 14.34 2.91
CA LYS A 247 16.66 13.54 2.77
C LYS A 247 16.33 12.11 3.17
N TYR A 248 16.70 11.13 2.34
CA TYR A 248 16.50 9.73 2.72
C TYR A 248 17.20 9.40 4.04
N ASP A 249 16.54 8.63 4.87
CA ASP A 249 17.06 8.05 6.11
C ASP A 249 16.87 6.51 6.16
N VAL A 250 16.33 5.94 5.07
CA VAL A 250 16.28 4.50 4.79
C VAL A 250 17.03 4.27 3.48
N THR A 251 18.03 3.41 3.50
CA THR A 251 18.89 3.13 2.33
C THR A 251 18.21 2.21 1.31
N ALA A 252 18.79 2.09 0.11
CA ALA A 252 18.32 1.15 -0.89
C ALA A 252 18.42 -0.30 -0.39
N GLU A 253 19.50 -0.63 0.35
CA GLU A 253 19.71 -1.95 0.94
C GLU A 253 18.64 -2.29 1.98
N GLU A 254 18.29 -1.34 2.84
CA GLU A 254 17.24 -1.50 3.85
C GLU A 254 15.85 -1.63 3.23
N SER A 255 15.69 -1.14 2.01
CA SER A 255 14.42 -1.16 1.25
C SER A 255 14.20 -2.46 0.44
N VAL A 256 15.23 -3.32 0.32
CA VAL A 256 15.20 -4.56 -0.48
C VAL A 256 14.06 -5.50 -0.08
N ASP A 257 13.87 -5.74 1.20
CA ASP A 257 12.82 -6.67 1.67
C ASP A 257 11.42 -6.20 1.23
N ARG A 258 11.19 -4.91 1.23
CA ARG A 258 9.92 -4.33 0.79
C ARG A 258 9.77 -4.40 -0.73
N ALA A 259 10.84 -4.15 -1.49
CA ALA A 259 10.86 -4.34 -2.94
C ALA A 259 10.52 -5.79 -3.31
N ASN A 260 11.16 -6.75 -2.63
CA ASN A 260 10.92 -8.19 -2.82
C ASN A 260 9.46 -8.56 -2.58
N GLN A 261 8.87 -8.08 -1.50
CA GLN A 261 7.45 -8.31 -1.19
C GLN A 261 6.53 -7.71 -2.26
N ARG A 262 6.80 -6.49 -2.75
CA ARG A 262 6.01 -5.84 -3.81
C ARG A 262 6.10 -6.60 -5.13
N VAL A 263 7.30 -7.00 -5.54
CA VAL A 263 7.53 -7.78 -6.76
C VAL A 263 6.82 -9.14 -6.66
N LYS A 264 7.02 -9.87 -5.56
CA LYS A 264 6.40 -11.18 -5.33
C LYS A 264 4.88 -11.10 -5.37
N ARG A 265 4.28 -10.18 -4.63
CA ARG A 265 2.83 -9.96 -4.62
C ARG A 265 2.29 -9.58 -6.00
N SER A 266 2.97 -8.69 -6.71
CA SER A 266 2.56 -8.29 -8.06
C SER A 266 2.65 -9.43 -9.06
N THR A 267 3.67 -10.29 -8.96
CA THR A 267 3.80 -11.51 -9.76
C THR A 267 2.62 -12.46 -9.50
N GLU A 268 2.29 -12.69 -8.23
CA GLU A 268 1.14 -13.51 -7.84
C GLU A 268 -0.16 -12.96 -8.42
N GLU A 269 -0.38 -11.67 -8.35
CA GLU A 269 -1.58 -11.01 -8.88
C GLU A 269 -1.67 -11.08 -10.41
N VAL A 270 -0.55 -10.91 -11.12
CA VAL A 270 -0.49 -11.00 -12.59
C VAL A 270 -0.80 -12.43 -13.04
N PHE A 271 -0.18 -13.42 -12.41
CA PHE A 271 -0.40 -14.83 -12.77
C PHE A 271 -1.78 -15.32 -12.36
N ALA A 272 -2.33 -14.88 -11.22
CA ALA A 272 -3.69 -15.21 -10.80
C ALA A 272 -4.75 -14.82 -11.84
N LYS A 273 -4.55 -13.71 -12.55
CA LYS A 273 -5.45 -13.27 -13.64
C LYS A 273 -5.51 -14.25 -14.82
N THR A 274 -4.52 -15.11 -14.95
CA THR A 274 -4.49 -16.17 -15.98
C THR A 274 -5.17 -17.45 -15.53
N VAL A 275 -5.58 -17.55 -14.27
CA VAL A 275 -6.24 -18.71 -13.68
C VAL A 275 -7.75 -18.50 -13.73
N GLU A 276 -8.37 -18.94 -14.82
CA GLU A 276 -9.79 -18.73 -15.09
C GLU A 276 -10.64 -19.96 -14.76
N GLY A 277 -11.95 -19.74 -14.53
CA GLY A 277 -12.93 -20.80 -14.36
C GLY A 277 -13.04 -21.36 -12.93
N TYR A 278 -12.47 -20.68 -11.94
CA TYR A 278 -12.57 -21.02 -10.52
C TYR A 278 -13.35 -19.96 -9.73
N THR A 279 -13.90 -20.35 -8.59
CA THR A 279 -14.63 -19.46 -7.67
C THR A 279 -13.66 -18.62 -6.86
N THR A 280 -12.57 -19.24 -6.38
CA THR A 280 -11.49 -18.56 -5.67
C THR A 280 -10.14 -19.03 -6.20
N VAL A 281 -9.15 -18.15 -6.17
CA VAL A 281 -7.76 -18.43 -6.53
C VAL A 281 -6.88 -17.75 -5.49
N THR A 282 -6.11 -18.54 -4.74
CA THR A 282 -5.25 -18.05 -3.66
C THR A 282 -3.84 -18.61 -3.85
N PRO A 283 -2.80 -17.77 -3.87
CA PRO A 283 -1.43 -18.26 -3.94
C PRO A 283 -1.07 -19.04 -2.67
N GLU A 284 -0.41 -20.18 -2.84
CA GLU A 284 0.09 -21.03 -1.75
C GLU A 284 1.59 -21.02 -1.68
N ASN A 285 2.23 -21.06 -2.85
CA ASN A 285 3.67 -20.91 -2.96
C ASN A 285 4.05 -20.11 -4.18
N THR A 286 5.09 -19.29 -4.04
CA THR A 286 5.62 -18.45 -5.09
C THR A 286 7.13 -18.53 -5.03
N ASN A 287 7.73 -19.09 -6.07
CA ASN A 287 9.17 -19.04 -6.29
C ASN A 287 9.48 -17.96 -7.32
N VAL A 288 10.51 -17.16 -7.04
CA VAL A 288 10.96 -16.08 -7.91
C VAL A 288 12.48 -16.11 -8.09
N GLN A 289 12.92 -15.91 -9.33
CA GLN A 289 14.32 -15.81 -9.72
C GLN A 289 14.51 -14.46 -10.41
N PHE A 290 15.30 -13.57 -9.81
CA PHE A 290 15.58 -12.24 -10.36
C PHE A 290 16.75 -12.26 -11.31
N HIS A 291 16.65 -11.46 -12.38
CA HIS A 291 17.67 -11.25 -13.38
C HIS A 291 17.94 -9.75 -13.53
N GLY A 292 19.17 -9.32 -13.18
CA GLY A 292 19.62 -7.95 -13.39
C GLY A 292 18.92 -6.92 -12.50
N GLY A 293 18.60 -7.27 -11.24
CA GLY A 293 17.97 -6.37 -10.28
C GLY A 293 18.81 -5.13 -10.01
N LYS A 294 18.24 -3.92 -10.20
CA LYS A 294 18.90 -2.62 -10.01
C LYS A 294 18.02 -1.66 -9.24
N ALA A 295 18.65 -0.81 -8.42
CA ALA A 295 17.99 0.29 -7.75
C ALA A 295 18.38 1.64 -8.39
N ARG A 296 17.45 2.61 -8.38
CA ARG A 296 17.69 4.00 -8.74
C ARG A 296 17.10 4.93 -7.69
N TYR A 297 17.72 6.08 -7.48
CA TYR A 297 17.24 7.09 -6.54
C TYR A 297 16.36 8.12 -7.26
N ALA A 298 15.13 8.34 -6.77
CA ALA A 298 14.20 9.30 -7.35
C ALA A 298 13.56 10.20 -6.29
N LEU A 299 13.13 11.39 -6.70
CA LEU A 299 12.34 12.30 -5.88
C LEU A 299 10.91 12.39 -6.43
N TYR A 300 9.92 12.15 -5.55
CA TYR A 300 8.50 12.15 -5.88
C TYR A 300 7.78 13.36 -5.28
N PRO A 301 6.92 14.05 -6.04
CA PRO A 301 6.25 15.27 -5.60
C PRO A 301 5.05 14.94 -4.71
N VAL A 302 5.07 15.40 -3.47
CA VAL A 302 4.01 15.18 -2.49
C VAL A 302 3.60 16.50 -1.85
N TRP A 303 2.30 16.81 -1.84
CA TRP A 303 1.74 17.88 -1.02
C TRP A 303 1.38 17.34 0.34
N LEU A 304 1.93 17.92 1.40
CA LEU A 304 1.74 17.50 2.79
C LEU A 304 1.05 18.59 3.61
N LEU A 305 0.09 18.17 4.43
CA LEU A 305 -0.47 19.00 5.50
C LEU A 305 -0.50 18.18 6.80
N ASN A 306 0.04 18.75 7.83
CA ASN A 306 0.06 18.15 9.16
C ASN A 306 -0.88 18.94 10.09
N THR A 307 -1.77 18.23 10.78
CA THR A 307 -2.75 18.83 11.70
C THR A 307 -2.68 18.13 13.05
N THR A 308 -2.50 18.88 14.11
CA THR A 308 -2.59 18.34 15.49
C THR A 308 -3.97 18.64 16.07
N TRP A 309 -4.67 17.60 16.53
CA TRP A 309 -5.97 17.73 17.18
C TRP A 309 -6.12 16.75 18.34
N ASN A 310 -6.51 17.23 19.51
CA ASN A 310 -6.63 16.44 20.75
C ASN A 310 -5.38 15.62 21.11
N GLY A 311 -4.18 16.18 20.86
CA GLY A 311 -2.91 15.52 21.12
C GLY A 311 -2.51 14.45 20.09
N ASN A 312 -3.33 14.18 19.08
CA ASN A 312 -3.01 13.30 17.97
C ASN A 312 -2.60 14.11 16.73
N GLN A 313 -1.69 13.54 15.96
CA GLN A 313 -1.21 14.08 14.71
C GLN A 313 -1.94 13.42 13.55
N TYR A 314 -2.39 14.22 12.59
CA TYR A 314 -3.08 13.78 11.37
C TYR A 314 -2.31 14.31 10.18
N VAL A 315 -1.82 13.41 9.36
CA VAL A 315 -1.07 13.74 8.15
C VAL A 315 -1.95 13.52 6.93
N PHE A 316 -1.98 14.51 6.06
CA PHE A 316 -2.64 14.45 4.78
C PHE A 316 -1.59 14.54 3.68
N ALA A 317 -1.67 13.63 2.72
CA ALA A 317 -0.79 13.61 1.58
C ALA A 317 -1.59 13.67 0.28
N MET A 318 -1.05 14.39 -0.70
CA MET A 318 -1.58 14.39 -2.06
C MET A 318 -0.45 14.18 -3.06
N ASN A 319 -0.67 13.27 -3.99
CA ASN A 319 0.19 13.10 -5.13
C ASN A 319 0.29 14.41 -5.94
N GLY A 320 1.49 15.00 -6.01
CA GLY A 320 1.72 16.29 -6.67
C GLY A 320 1.60 16.25 -8.19
N GLN A 321 1.50 15.04 -8.77
CA GLN A 321 1.32 14.82 -10.19
C GLN A 321 -0.15 14.55 -10.55
N THR A 322 -0.80 13.59 -9.86
CA THR A 322 -2.14 13.09 -10.21
C THR A 322 -3.26 13.74 -9.41
N GLY A 323 -2.95 14.33 -8.26
CA GLY A 323 -3.94 14.91 -7.36
C GLY A 323 -4.66 13.89 -6.47
N LYS A 324 -4.24 12.62 -6.47
CA LYS A 324 -4.80 11.62 -5.56
C LYS A 324 -4.51 12.02 -4.12
N PHE A 325 -5.56 12.18 -3.34
CA PHE A 325 -5.51 12.69 -1.98
C PHE A 325 -5.85 11.61 -0.97
N VAL A 326 -5.06 11.49 0.08
CA VAL A 326 -5.26 10.55 1.19
C VAL A 326 -5.01 11.24 2.52
N GLY A 327 -5.56 10.68 3.59
CA GLY A 327 -5.37 11.14 4.95
C GLY A 327 -6.53 10.71 5.84
N ASP A 328 -6.21 10.33 7.06
CA ASP A 328 -7.19 9.90 8.05
C ASP A 328 -7.92 11.10 8.64
N LEU A 329 -9.23 10.98 8.76
CA LEU A 329 -10.09 12.03 9.28
C LEU A 329 -10.62 11.63 10.66
N PRO A 330 -10.35 12.43 11.71
CA PRO A 330 -10.91 12.17 13.02
C PRO A 330 -12.41 12.45 13.07
N VAL A 331 -13.09 11.72 13.93
CA VAL A 331 -14.49 11.95 14.25
C VAL A 331 -14.60 12.79 15.51
N ASP A 332 -15.25 13.95 15.43
CA ASP A 332 -15.63 14.73 16.58
C ASP A 332 -16.74 14.01 17.36
N LYS A 333 -16.36 13.38 18.49
CA LYS A 333 -17.29 12.61 19.34
C LYS A 333 -18.46 13.46 19.86
N ALA A 334 -18.25 14.76 20.09
CA ALA A 334 -19.32 15.65 20.53
C ALA A 334 -20.29 15.96 19.36
N ALA A 335 -19.77 16.18 18.16
CA ALA A 335 -20.60 16.30 16.96
C ALA A 335 -21.36 15.01 16.67
N ALA A 336 -20.71 13.85 16.79
CA ALA A 336 -21.35 12.55 16.60
C ALA A 336 -22.52 12.36 17.55
N LYS A 337 -22.34 12.60 18.86
CA LYS A 337 -23.43 12.54 19.84
C LYS A 337 -24.60 13.45 19.47
N ARG A 338 -24.33 14.72 19.13
CA ARG A 338 -25.37 15.68 18.72
C ARG A 338 -26.15 15.17 17.50
N TRP A 339 -25.43 14.63 16.50
CA TRP A 339 -26.07 14.04 15.32
C TRP A 339 -26.92 12.82 15.65
N THR A 340 -26.44 11.92 16.52
CA THR A 340 -27.21 10.75 16.96
C THR A 340 -28.52 11.17 17.64
N PHE A 341 -28.47 12.14 18.55
CA PHE A 341 -29.69 12.64 19.22
C PHE A 341 -30.64 13.32 18.23
N LEU A 342 -30.12 14.11 17.29
CA LEU A 342 -30.93 14.75 16.26
C LEU A 342 -31.63 13.71 15.37
N LEU A 343 -30.92 12.72 14.90
CA LEU A 343 -31.49 11.65 14.08
C LEU A 343 -32.49 10.82 14.87
N ALA A 344 -32.21 10.47 16.11
CA ALA A 344 -33.14 9.76 16.97
C ALA A 344 -34.46 10.56 17.15
N ALA A 345 -34.37 11.88 17.37
CA ALA A 345 -35.53 12.72 17.47
C ALA A 345 -36.37 12.79 16.16
N ILE A 346 -35.64 12.91 14.99
CA ILE A 346 -36.30 12.91 13.67
C ILE A 346 -37.01 11.58 13.41
N PHE A 347 -36.33 10.44 13.64
CA PHE A 347 -36.94 9.13 13.43
C PHE A 347 -38.08 8.85 14.38
N SER A 348 -37.98 9.26 15.66
CA SER A 348 -39.07 9.13 16.62
C SER A 348 -40.29 9.95 16.20
N ALA A 349 -40.12 11.20 15.76
CA ALA A 349 -41.19 12.04 15.26
C ALA A 349 -41.83 11.47 13.98
N ALA A 350 -41.02 10.96 13.05
CA ALA A 350 -41.52 10.32 11.83
C ALA A 350 -42.28 9.04 12.13
N SER A 351 -41.77 8.19 13.01
CA SER A 351 -42.46 6.95 13.44
C SER A 351 -43.80 7.27 14.12
N TYR A 352 -43.83 8.28 15.00
CA TYR A 352 -45.05 8.74 15.64
C TYR A 352 -46.05 9.25 14.60
N GLY A 353 -45.61 10.06 13.63
CA GLY A 353 -46.49 10.58 12.56
C GLY A 353 -47.07 9.45 11.69
N VAL A 354 -46.27 8.43 11.36
CA VAL A 354 -46.76 7.26 10.63
C VAL A 354 -47.80 6.49 11.45
N ALA A 355 -47.49 6.18 12.72
CA ALA A 355 -48.41 5.47 13.60
C ALA A 355 -49.75 6.23 13.77
N TRP A 356 -49.69 7.55 13.95
CA TRP A 356 -50.88 8.39 14.04
C TRP A 356 -51.69 8.44 12.73
N GLY A 357 -50.98 8.50 11.58
CA GLY A 357 -51.61 8.41 10.26
C GLY A 357 -52.35 7.07 10.04
N LEU A 358 -51.74 5.95 10.43
CA LEU A 358 -52.31 4.61 10.35
C LEU A 358 -53.54 4.48 11.27
N HIS A 359 -53.51 5.07 12.47
CA HIS A 359 -54.64 5.14 13.39
C HIS A 359 -55.82 5.91 12.81
N LEU A 360 -55.56 7.07 12.15
CA LEU A 360 -56.61 7.87 11.54
C LEU A 360 -57.32 7.18 10.37
N ILE A 361 -56.65 6.30 9.65
CA ILE A 361 -57.24 5.53 8.53
C ILE A 361 -57.77 4.16 8.98
N GLY A 362 -57.75 3.87 10.29
CA GLY A 362 -58.34 2.66 10.89
C GLY A 362 -57.59 1.36 10.59
N LEU A 363 -56.27 1.45 10.28
CA LEU A 363 -55.42 0.28 10.05
C LEU A 363 -54.76 -0.26 11.32
N ILE A 364 -54.68 0.56 12.39
CA ILE A 364 -54.23 0.20 13.75
C ILE A 364 -55.05 1.01 14.76
#